data_1eb3db44659c348c35ad45cb4ef4d0a4
#
_entry.id   1eb3db44659c348c35ad45cb4ef4d0a4
#
_cell.length_a   1.000
_cell.length_b   1.000
_cell.length_c   1.000
_cell.angle_alpha   90.00
_cell.angle_beta   90.00
_cell.angle_gamma   90.00
#
_symmetry.space_group_name_H-M   'P 1'
#
loop_
_entity.id
_entity.type
_entity.pdbx_description
1 polymer ?
#
loop_
_entity_poly.entity_id
_entity_poly.type
_entity_poly.pdbx_seq_one_letter_code
_entity_poly.pdbx_strand_id
1 'polypeptide(L)'
;MLLSMLMSSYGRGAADPRLKSSLRRPEQNGWIYVHLEGKPAEIGFQHGYHLAPEIEDAQKVVALELTRDTKRDWQFYRDAAQKMLWPRIEAEYRDELNGIAEGLKARGVKLDLWDVVATNAWLEFPYYSNWLAKQKAATDNLHTAPIAERCSAFVATGSFTRDGGIVIGHNSWTNYLDGERWNIIFDIVPEKGHRIIMDGFPGLIHSADDFGINAAGMMITETTITGFSGWDPNGIAEFVRARKAMQYSTSIDDFVRIMREGNNGGYANNWLVADRKTNEIASLELGLKNVTLRRSRNGYFLGSNFPVNRNLTREETNFDPNDASLSANARRIRWLQLMAEYKGRIDVAAGQKFLSDHFDTFAKKTDPNERSLCGHVDLSPRGMRGWQEPYAAAGAVQAKVSDSAMAEGMSLTASMGHSCGIHFKAADYLARHPEFGWQKPFLRDMDSHPWTEFTVVR
;
A
#
# COMPACT_ATOMS: atom_id res chain seq x y z
N MET A 1 -51.04 -42.92 -9.46
CA MET A 1 -50.38 -42.25 -8.36
C MET A 1 -49.40 -41.25 -8.99
N LEU A 2 -49.90 -40.03 -9.24
CA LEU A 2 -49.11 -38.95 -9.85
C LEU A 2 -48.32 -38.23 -8.77
N LEU A 3 -47.00 -38.26 -8.83
CA LEU A 3 -46.10 -37.47 -7.98
C LEU A 3 -45.90 -36.09 -8.63
N SER A 4 -46.56 -35.06 -8.11
CA SER A 4 -46.35 -33.68 -8.51
C SER A 4 -45.06 -33.19 -7.92
N MET A 5 -44.03 -32.95 -8.75
CA MET A 5 -42.83 -32.19 -8.40
C MET A 5 -43.20 -30.70 -8.25
N LEU A 6 -43.24 -30.20 -7.04
CA LEU A 6 -43.21 -28.77 -6.73
C LEU A 6 -41.80 -28.23 -7.05
N MET A 7 -41.62 -27.65 -8.22
CA MET A 7 -40.46 -26.78 -8.49
C MET A 7 -40.67 -25.48 -7.70
N SER A 8 -39.95 -25.35 -6.60
CA SER A 8 -39.79 -24.08 -5.89
C SER A 8 -39.04 -23.11 -6.80
N SER A 9 -39.80 -22.17 -7.39
CA SER A 9 -39.21 -21.03 -8.12
C SER A 9 -38.59 -20.09 -7.09
N TYR A 10 -37.30 -20.23 -6.81
CA TYR A 10 -36.53 -19.15 -6.22
C TYR A 10 -36.56 -17.97 -7.19
N GLY A 11 -37.38 -16.98 -6.88
CA GLY A 11 -37.40 -15.72 -7.58
C GLY A 11 -35.99 -15.14 -7.58
N ARG A 12 -35.35 -14.98 -8.78
CA ARG A 12 -34.20 -14.12 -8.93
C ARG A 12 -34.68 -12.71 -8.59
N GLY A 13 -34.42 -12.26 -7.36
CA GLY A 13 -34.58 -10.86 -7.02
C GLY A 13 -33.83 -10.03 -8.06
N ALA A 14 -34.42 -8.92 -8.51
CA ALA A 14 -33.74 -8.00 -9.44
C ALA A 14 -32.38 -7.63 -8.86
N ALA A 15 -31.33 -7.70 -9.68
CA ALA A 15 -29.99 -7.34 -9.26
C ALA A 15 -30.00 -5.88 -8.76
N ASP A 16 -29.28 -5.59 -7.66
CA ASP A 16 -29.21 -4.24 -7.11
C ASP A 16 -28.75 -3.26 -8.20
N PRO A 17 -29.50 -2.18 -8.46
CA PRO A 17 -29.21 -1.25 -9.56
C PRO A 17 -27.84 -0.60 -9.44
N ARG A 18 -27.28 -0.49 -8.24
CA ARG A 18 -25.93 0.04 -7.99
C ARG A 18 -24.81 -0.81 -8.60
N LEU A 19 -25.06 -2.08 -8.89
CA LEU A 19 -24.07 -2.99 -9.50
C LEU A 19 -24.01 -2.90 -11.04
N LYS A 20 -24.93 -2.13 -11.66
CA LYS A 20 -25.06 -2.11 -13.12
C LYS A 20 -23.81 -1.57 -13.84
N SER A 21 -23.12 -0.61 -13.23
CA SER A 21 -21.91 0.05 -13.77
C SER A 21 -20.60 -0.54 -13.24
N SER A 22 -20.65 -1.63 -12.50
CA SER A 22 -19.46 -2.25 -11.90
C SER A 22 -19.23 -3.67 -12.39
N LEU A 23 -17.99 -4.14 -12.30
CA LEU A 23 -17.66 -5.53 -12.58
C LEU A 23 -16.47 -6.00 -11.75
N ARG A 24 -16.43 -7.31 -11.50
CA ARG A 24 -15.27 -8.04 -11.02
C ARG A 24 -14.87 -9.05 -12.09
N ARG A 25 -13.61 -9.02 -12.52
CA ARG A 25 -13.06 -10.03 -13.43
C ARG A 25 -12.67 -11.29 -12.67
N PRO A 26 -12.62 -12.46 -13.32
CA PRO A 26 -11.92 -13.62 -12.78
C PRO A 26 -10.49 -13.27 -12.41
N GLU A 27 -9.97 -13.93 -11.37
CA GLU A 27 -8.58 -13.75 -10.97
C GLU A 27 -7.62 -14.06 -12.12
N GLN A 28 -6.61 -13.23 -12.28
CA GLN A 28 -5.58 -13.37 -13.31
C GLN A 28 -4.20 -13.22 -12.68
N ASN A 29 -3.39 -14.27 -12.69
CA ASN A 29 -2.02 -14.25 -12.17
C ASN A 29 -1.94 -13.69 -10.73
N GLY A 30 -2.85 -14.16 -9.86
CA GLY A 30 -2.95 -13.74 -8.46
C GLY A 30 -3.67 -12.42 -8.23
N TRP A 31 -4.06 -11.68 -9.27
CA TRP A 31 -4.74 -10.38 -9.16
C TRP A 31 -6.24 -10.46 -9.42
N ILE A 32 -7.01 -9.75 -8.62
CA ILE A 32 -8.45 -9.52 -8.78
C ILE A 32 -8.65 -8.11 -9.33
N TYR A 33 -9.18 -7.99 -10.54
CA TYR A 33 -9.52 -6.69 -11.12
C TYR A 33 -10.97 -6.33 -10.82
N VAL A 34 -11.19 -5.11 -10.29
CA VAL A 34 -12.51 -4.59 -9.97
C VAL A 34 -12.71 -3.21 -10.59
N HIS A 35 -13.75 -3.05 -11.38
CA HIS A 35 -14.21 -1.76 -11.90
C HIS A 35 -15.37 -1.24 -11.06
N LEU A 36 -15.27 0.00 -10.58
CA LEU A 36 -16.23 0.67 -9.73
C LEU A 36 -16.58 2.03 -10.35
N GLU A 37 -17.88 2.34 -10.44
CA GLU A 37 -18.31 3.59 -11.10
C GLU A 37 -19.56 4.17 -10.44
N GLY A 38 -19.59 5.48 -10.24
CA GLY A 38 -20.77 6.22 -9.77
C GLY A 38 -20.49 7.24 -8.68
N LYS A 39 -21.51 7.47 -7.85
CA LYS A 39 -21.42 8.30 -6.65
C LYS A 39 -20.63 7.58 -5.55
N PRO A 40 -20.08 8.31 -4.57
CA PRO A 40 -19.29 7.69 -3.50
C PRO A 40 -19.97 6.50 -2.82
N ALA A 41 -21.24 6.64 -2.44
CA ALA A 41 -22.01 5.54 -1.83
C ALA A 41 -22.21 4.33 -2.77
N GLU A 42 -22.34 4.58 -4.09
CA GLU A 42 -22.47 3.52 -5.10
C GLU A 42 -21.13 2.79 -5.28
N ILE A 43 -20.03 3.52 -5.41
CA ILE A 43 -18.66 2.97 -5.48
C ILE A 43 -18.37 2.12 -4.26
N GLY A 44 -18.67 2.64 -3.05
CA GLY A 44 -18.50 1.90 -1.82
C GLY A 44 -19.34 0.63 -1.78
N PHE A 45 -20.61 0.68 -2.17
CA PHE A 45 -21.48 -0.48 -2.23
C PHE A 45 -20.95 -1.56 -3.18
N GLN A 46 -20.53 -1.16 -4.38
CA GLN A 46 -19.93 -2.06 -5.38
C GLN A 46 -18.68 -2.73 -4.82
N HIS A 47 -17.79 -1.95 -4.17
CA HIS A 47 -16.58 -2.43 -3.54
C HIS A 47 -16.89 -3.50 -2.48
N GLY A 48 -17.74 -3.16 -1.49
CA GLY A 48 -18.13 -4.09 -0.43
C GLY A 48 -18.86 -5.32 -0.94
N TYR A 49 -19.65 -5.19 -2.01
CA TYR A 49 -20.37 -6.30 -2.61
C TYR A 49 -19.47 -7.26 -3.38
N HIS A 50 -18.59 -6.72 -4.25
CA HIS A 50 -17.71 -7.51 -5.10
C HIS A 50 -16.59 -8.22 -4.33
N LEU A 51 -16.11 -7.63 -3.25
CA LEU A 51 -14.97 -8.11 -2.47
C LEU A 51 -15.34 -8.57 -1.06
N ALA A 52 -16.61 -8.87 -0.81
CA ALA A 52 -17.09 -9.22 0.54
C ALA A 52 -16.31 -10.36 1.22
N PRO A 53 -16.00 -11.50 0.57
CA PRO A 53 -15.19 -12.54 1.18
C PRO A 53 -13.77 -12.11 1.48
N GLU A 54 -13.14 -11.36 0.56
CA GLU A 54 -11.77 -10.87 0.68
C GLU A 54 -11.66 -9.85 1.82
N ILE A 55 -12.64 -8.94 1.95
CA ILE A 55 -12.69 -7.94 3.03
C ILE A 55 -12.87 -8.60 4.38
N GLU A 56 -13.75 -9.60 4.50
CA GLU A 56 -13.95 -10.34 5.76
C GLU A 56 -12.68 -11.07 6.19
N ASP A 57 -11.97 -11.69 5.26
CA ASP A 57 -10.72 -12.40 5.52
C ASP A 57 -9.58 -11.43 5.88
N ALA A 58 -9.42 -10.37 5.11
CA ALA A 58 -8.41 -9.33 5.33
C ALA A 58 -8.58 -8.63 6.69
N GLN A 59 -9.81 -8.30 7.09
CA GLN A 59 -10.08 -7.68 8.39
C GLN A 59 -9.66 -8.57 9.57
N LYS A 60 -9.85 -9.89 9.48
CA LYS A 60 -9.40 -10.83 10.53
C LYS A 60 -7.89 -10.82 10.69
N VAL A 61 -7.15 -10.72 9.59
CA VAL A 61 -5.69 -10.65 9.60
C VAL A 61 -5.22 -9.32 10.19
N VAL A 62 -5.76 -8.21 9.72
CA VAL A 62 -5.45 -6.87 10.24
C VAL A 62 -5.72 -6.78 11.75
N ALA A 63 -6.83 -7.32 12.23
CA ALA A 63 -7.15 -7.34 13.65
C ALA A 63 -6.16 -8.19 14.47
N LEU A 64 -5.73 -9.34 13.93
CA LEU A 64 -4.74 -10.20 14.57
C LEU A 64 -3.39 -9.50 14.68
N GLU A 65 -2.89 -8.89 13.60
CA GLU A 65 -1.60 -8.20 13.56
C GLU A 65 -1.58 -7.00 14.50
N LEU A 66 -2.58 -6.12 14.40
CA LEU A 66 -2.66 -4.95 15.28
C LEU A 66 -2.75 -5.35 16.76
N THR A 67 -3.54 -6.39 17.10
CA THR A 67 -3.64 -6.88 18.48
C THR A 67 -2.30 -7.42 18.97
N ARG A 68 -1.57 -8.16 18.13
CA ARG A 68 -0.26 -8.70 18.45
C ARG A 68 0.77 -7.57 18.69
N ASP A 69 0.82 -6.63 17.75
CA ASP A 69 1.90 -5.62 17.72
C ASP A 69 1.70 -4.53 18.76
N THR A 70 0.46 -4.15 19.03
CA THR A 70 0.14 -3.03 19.92
C THR A 70 -0.37 -3.46 21.30
N LYS A 71 -0.70 -4.75 21.48
CA LYS A 71 -1.36 -5.31 22.68
C LYS A 71 -2.72 -4.67 22.99
N ARG A 72 -3.42 -4.20 21.97
CA ARG A 72 -4.76 -3.62 22.05
C ARG A 72 -5.74 -4.45 21.23
N ASP A 73 -6.95 -4.61 21.74
CA ASP A 73 -8.00 -5.36 21.03
C ASP A 73 -8.58 -4.57 19.84
N TRP A 74 -9.31 -5.25 18.98
CA TRP A 74 -9.94 -4.63 17.82
C TRP A 74 -10.97 -3.55 18.18
N GLN A 75 -11.67 -3.71 19.31
CA GLN A 75 -12.64 -2.70 19.78
C GLN A 75 -11.97 -1.36 20.06
N PHE A 76 -10.75 -1.35 20.56
CA PHE A 76 -9.99 -0.11 20.76
C PHE A 76 -9.82 0.66 19.43
N TYR A 77 -9.56 -0.02 18.33
CA TYR A 77 -9.40 0.61 17.01
C TYR A 77 -10.72 1.07 16.41
N ARG A 78 -11.80 0.32 16.60
CA ARG A 78 -13.16 0.74 16.24
C ARG A 78 -13.56 2.02 16.97
N ASP A 79 -13.26 2.10 18.25
CA ASP A 79 -13.49 3.30 19.09
C ASP A 79 -12.69 4.50 18.61
N ALA A 80 -11.41 4.30 18.24
CA ALA A 80 -10.56 5.35 17.67
C ALA A 80 -11.09 5.80 16.30
N ALA A 81 -11.48 4.88 15.45
CA ALA A 81 -12.11 5.16 14.16
C ALA A 81 -13.35 6.04 14.32
N GLN A 82 -14.25 5.68 15.24
CA GLN A 82 -15.49 6.41 15.47
C GLN A 82 -15.27 7.78 16.11
N LYS A 83 -14.44 7.85 17.16
CA LYS A 83 -14.35 9.06 18.01
C LYS A 83 -13.31 10.06 17.53
N MET A 84 -12.22 9.57 16.92
CA MET A 84 -11.07 10.39 16.52
C MET A 84 -11.04 10.65 15.01
N LEU A 85 -11.15 9.61 14.18
CA LEU A 85 -10.96 9.74 12.73
C LEU A 85 -12.23 10.23 12.03
N TRP A 86 -13.38 9.61 12.29
CA TRP A 86 -14.65 9.88 11.60
C TRP A 86 -15.06 11.36 11.57
N PRO A 87 -14.94 12.14 12.64
CA PRO A 87 -15.30 13.57 12.60
C PRO A 87 -14.52 14.39 11.57
N ARG A 88 -13.35 13.88 11.10
CA ARG A 88 -12.44 14.57 10.18
C ARG A 88 -12.44 14.00 8.76
N ILE A 89 -13.21 12.95 8.52
CA ILE A 89 -13.40 12.40 7.17
C ILE A 89 -14.43 13.27 6.45
N GLU A 90 -14.15 13.69 5.22
CA GLU A 90 -15.08 14.45 4.39
C GLU A 90 -16.33 13.63 4.02
N ALA A 91 -17.45 14.29 3.78
CA ALA A 91 -18.74 13.64 3.51
C ALA A 91 -18.65 12.63 2.35
N GLU A 92 -17.94 12.97 1.28
CA GLU A 92 -17.71 12.10 0.12
C GLU A 92 -17.14 10.74 0.52
N TYR A 93 -16.09 10.73 1.32
CA TYR A 93 -15.44 9.47 1.75
C TYR A 93 -16.20 8.78 2.88
N ARG A 94 -16.97 9.50 3.69
CA ARG A 94 -17.93 8.88 4.61
C ARG A 94 -19.00 8.10 3.86
N ASP A 95 -19.51 8.65 2.75
CA ASP A 95 -20.52 7.99 1.92
C ASP A 95 -19.92 6.74 1.26
N GLU A 96 -18.67 6.80 0.78
CA GLU A 96 -17.98 5.63 0.20
C GLU A 96 -17.77 4.53 1.26
N LEU A 97 -17.28 4.87 2.46
CA LEU A 97 -17.08 3.91 3.56
C LEU A 97 -18.40 3.30 4.05
N ASN A 98 -19.48 4.09 4.17
CA ASN A 98 -20.82 3.57 4.45
C ASN A 98 -21.30 2.60 3.35
N GLY A 99 -21.05 2.96 2.09
CA GLY A 99 -21.36 2.11 0.94
C GLY A 99 -20.68 0.73 1.05
N ILE A 100 -19.38 0.70 1.42
CA ILE A 100 -18.67 -0.58 1.64
C ILE A 100 -19.40 -1.43 2.68
N ALA A 101 -19.75 -0.86 3.84
CA ALA A 101 -20.47 -1.58 4.89
C ALA A 101 -21.85 -2.09 4.42
N GLU A 102 -22.57 -1.31 3.60
CA GLU A 102 -23.83 -1.73 2.98
C GLU A 102 -23.63 -2.90 2.00
N GLY A 103 -22.59 -2.85 1.17
CA GLY A 103 -22.24 -3.92 0.25
C GLY A 103 -21.89 -5.22 0.96
N LEU A 104 -21.10 -5.16 2.03
CA LEU A 104 -20.80 -6.28 2.92
C LEU A 104 -22.07 -6.89 3.52
N LYS A 105 -22.95 -6.05 4.05
CA LYS A 105 -24.25 -6.48 4.61
C LYS A 105 -25.12 -7.17 3.56
N ALA A 106 -25.16 -6.67 2.32
CA ALA A 106 -25.91 -7.26 1.22
C ALA A 106 -25.39 -8.68 0.86
N ARG A 107 -24.12 -8.96 1.15
CA ARG A 107 -23.47 -10.27 0.99
C ARG A 107 -23.51 -11.14 2.24
N GLY A 108 -24.14 -10.67 3.33
CA GLY A 108 -24.27 -11.41 4.59
C GLY A 108 -23.04 -11.36 5.50
N VAL A 109 -22.06 -10.54 5.19
CA VAL A 109 -20.88 -10.29 6.04
C VAL A 109 -21.29 -9.39 7.20
N LYS A 110 -20.81 -9.72 8.41
CA LYS A 110 -21.23 -9.04 9.66
C LYS A 110 -20.35 -7.85 10.07
N LEU A 111 -19.41 -7.46 9.23
CA LEU A 111 -18.61 -6.25 9.47
C LEU A 111 -19.50 -5.02 9.30
N ASP A 112 -19.31 -4.04 10.18
CA ASP A 112 -20.02 -2.76 10.11
C ASP A 112 -19.09 -1.59 9.67
N LEU A 113 -19.64 -0.38 9.65
CA LEU A 113 -18.92 0.83 9.28
C LEU A 113 -17.62 1.02 10.08
N TRP A 114 -17.63 0.70 11.38
CA TRP A 114 -16.46 0.94 12.23
C TRP A 114 -15.35 -0.06 11.99
N ASP A 115 -15.69 -1.27 11.55
CA ASP A 115 -14.72 -2.24 11.05
C ASP A 115 -14.07 -1.73 9.76
N VAL A 116 -14.87 -1.20 8.83
CA VAL A 116 -14.38 -0.63 7.57
C VAL A 116 -13.45 0.55 7.80
N VAL A 117 -13.87 1.53 8.63
CA VAL A 117 -13.04 2.72 8.93
C VAL A 117 -11.76 2.34 9.66
N ALA A 118 -11.82 1.42 10.63
CA ALA A 118 -10.64 0.96 11.35
C ALA A 118 -9.68 0.20 10.43
N THR A 119 -10.19 -0.62 9.51
CA THR A 119 -9.34 -1.31 8.53
C THR A 119 -8.64 -0.32 7.60
N ASN A 120 -9.32 0.74 7.16
CA ASN A 120 -8.70 1.78 6.33
C ASN A 120 -7.55 2.52 7.04
N ALA A 121 -7.60 2.65 8.36
CA ALA A 121 -6.57 3.33 9.15
C ALA A 121 -5.49 2.38 9.73
N TRP A 122 -5.46 1.11 9.36
CA TRP A 122 -4.61 0.10 10.01
C TRP A 122 -3.13 0.43 9.99
N LEU A 123 -2.61 1.00 8.91
CA LEU A 123 -1.20 1.41 8.78
C LEU A 123 -0.84 2.59 9.69
N GLU A 124 -1.84 3.39 10.09
CA GLU A 124 -1.65 4.56 10.95
C GLU A 124 -1.74 4.22 12.44
N PHE A 125 -2.43 3.16 12.82
CA PHE A 125 -2.68 2.80 14.22
C PHE A 125 -1.44 2.47 15.06
N PRO A 126 -0.35 1.90 14.53
CA PRO A 126 0.90 1.79 15.28
C PRO A 126 1.44 3.15 15.74
N TYR A 127 1.35 4.20 14.92
CA TYR A 127 1.76 5.56 15.26
C TYR A 127 0.89 6.15 16.39
N TYR A 128 -0.43 5.98 16.27
CA TYR A 128 -1.38 6.37 17.32
C TYR A 128 -1.11 5.64 18.64
N SER A 129 -0.90 4.34 18.60
CA SER A 129 -0.58 3.53 19.79
C SER A 129 0.71 3.98 20.46
N ASN A 130 1.75 4.28 19.67
CA ASN A 130 3.03 4.78 20.17
C ASN A 130 2.91 6.19 20.76
N TRP A 131 2.10 7.06 20.14
CA TRP A 131 1.81 8.38 20.68
C TRP A 131 1.11 8.29 22.02
N LEU A 132 0.09 7.44 22.18
CA LEU A 132 -0.59 7.19 23.45
C LEU A 132 0.36 6.64 24.53
N ALA A 133 1.24 5.71 24.15
CA ALA A 133 2.24 5.18 25.05
C ALA A 133 3.15 6.29 25.59
N LYS A 134 3.60 7.22 24.74
CA LYS A 134 4.42 8.37 25.16
C LYS A 134 3.66 9.33 26.08
N GLN A 135 2.36 9.56 25.89
CA GLN A 135 1.56 10.41 26.77
C GLN A 135 1.42 9.81 28.18
N LYS A 136 1.45 8.47 28.29
CA LYS A 136 1.34 7.72 29.56
C LYS A 136 2.69 7.36 30.18
N ALA A 137 3.79 7.47 29.45
CA ALA A 137 5.13 7.01 29.88
C ALA A 137 5.70 7.72 31.14
N ALA A 138 4.99 8.71 31.68
CA ALA A 138 5.29 9.24 33.03
C ALA A 138 4.95 8.24 34.17
N THR A 139 4.26 7.12 33.88
CA THR A 139 3.71 6.22 34.92
C THR A 139 3.92 4.72 34.70
N ASP A 140 4.18 4.22 33.46
CA ASP A 140 4.22 2.76 33.18
C ASP A 140 5.21 2.39 32.06
N ASN A 141 5.79 1.16 32.15
CA ASN A 141 6.53 0.49 31.06
C ASN A 141 5.56 0.12 29.92
N LEU A 142 5.27 1.05 29.02
CA LEU A 142 4.34 0.83 27.94
C LEU A 142 5.02 0.24 26.69
N HIS A 143 4.39 -0.81 26.16
CA HIS A 143 4.80 -1.42 24.90
C HIS A 143 4.64 -0.43 23.74
N THR A 144 5.71 -0.25 22.93
CA THR A 144 5.65 0.48 21.67
C THR A 144 5.54 -0.50 20.51
N ALA A 145 4.58 -0.26 19.62
CA ALA A 145 4.42 -1.06 18.43
C ALA A 145 5.60 -0.83 17.46
N PRO A 146 6.09 -1.87 16.78
CA PRO A 146 7.07 -1.70 15.73
C PRO A 146 6.47 -0.88 14.58
N ILE A 147 7.29 0.01 13.99
CA ILE A 147 6.97 0.69 12.74
C ILE A 147 7.83 0.04 11.67
N ALA A 148 7.20 -0.78 10.83
CA ALA A 148 7.90 -1.55 9.81
C ALA A 148 8.49 -0.64 8.71
N GLU A 149 9.70 -0.97 8.27
CA GLU A 149 10.26 -0.45 7.03
C GLU A 149 9.58 -1.18 5.86
N ARG A 150 8.94 -0.44 4.97
CA ARG A 150 8.16 -1.00 3.86
C ARG A 150 8.64 -0.41 2.55
N CYS A 151 8.70 -1.25 1.51
CA CYS A 151 8.80 -0.83 0.12
C CYS A 151 10.19 -0.45 -0.43
N SER A 152 10.31 -0.62 -1.73
CA SER A 152 11.39 -0.07 -2.57
C SER A 152 10.78 0.57 -3.81
N ALA A 153 11.11 1.81 -4.10
CA ALA A 153 10.51 2.56 -5.20
C ALA A 153 11.51 3.43 -5.95
N PHE A 154 11.20 3.76 -7.19
CA PHE A 154 11.92 4.75 -7.97
C PHE A 154 10.97 5.51 -8.92
N VAL A 155 11.38 6.72 -9.28
CA VAL A 155 10.83 7.46 -10.42
C VAL A 155 11.99 8.13 -11.15
N ALA A 156 11.99 8.03 -12.48
CA ALA A 156 13.04 8.58 -13.34
C ALA A 156 12.43 9.28 -14.58
N THR A 157 13.16 10.27 -15.13
CA THR A 157 12.76 11.00 -16.35
C THR A 157 13.97 11.62 -17.06
N GLY A 158 13.74 12.12 -18.25
CA GLY A 158 14.74 12.84 -19.04
C GLY A 158 15.91 11.95 -19.47
N SER A 159 17.15 12.40 -19.26
CA SER A 159 18.35 11.68 -19.70
C SER A 159 18.59 10.33 -19.01
N PHE A 160 17.78 9.93 -18.05
CA PHE A 160 17.89 8.65 -17.37
C PHE A 160 17.04 7.55 -18.03
N THR A 161 15.93 7.92 -18.64
CA THR A 161 15.02 6.99 -19.32
C THR A 161 15.37 6.83 -20.80
N ARG A 162 14.89 5.75 -21.41
CA ARG A 162 15.19 5.39 -22.81
C ARG A 162 14.67 6.42 -23.82
N ASP A 163 13.47 6.95 -23.56
CA ASP A 163 12.74 7.85 -24.45
C ASP A 163 12.62 9.29 -23.92
N GLY A 164 13.18 9.56 -22.73
CA GLY A 164 13.06 10.83 -22.04
C GLY A 164 11.75 11.00 -21.25
N GLY A 165 10.81 10.09 -21.37
CA GLY A 165 9.57 10.08 -20.61
C GLY A 165 9.76 9.62 -19.15
N ILE A 166 8.66 9.53 -18.40
CA ILE A 166 8.68 9.09 -17.00
C ILE A 166 8.61 7.56 -16.95
N VAL A 167 9.38 6.97 -16.03
CA VAL A 167 9.23 5.58 -15.58
C VAL A 167 9.14 5.57 -14.06
N ILE A 168 8.12 4.93 -13.51
CA ILE A 168 7.89 4.79 -12.06
C ILE A 168 7.70 3.32 -11.71
N GLY A 169 8.27 2.89 -10.58
CA GLY A 169 8.13 1.51 -10.13
C GLY A 169 8.17 1.40 -8.62
N HIS A 170 7.48 0.38 -8.11
CA HIS A 170 7.31 0.13 -6.69
C HIS A 170 7.29 -1.36 -6.38
N ASN A 171 7.90 -1.73 -5.29
CA ASN A 171 7.88 -3.05 -4.69
C ASN A 171 7.27 -2.92 -3.30
N SER A 172 6.07 -3.42 -3.10
CA SER A 172 5.38 -3.38 -1.81
C SER A 172 5.99 -4.42 -0.88
N TRP A 173 6.34 -4.00 0.35
CA TRP A 173 6.83 -4.87 1.39
C TRP A 173 5.91 -4.84 2.59
N THR A 174 5.54 -6.02 3.06
CA THR A 174 4.73 -6.17 4.27
C THR A 174 4.91 -7.58 4.85
N ASN A 175 4.16 -7.91 5.91
CA ASN A 175 4.03 -9.29 6.36
C ASN A 175 3.37 -10.14 5.27
N TYR A 176 3.74 -11.42 5.14
CA TYR A 176 3.09 -12.29 4.16
C TYR A 176 1.65 -12.62 4.54
N LEU A 177 1.28 -12.46 5.82
CA LEU A 177 -0.10 -12.59 6.29
C LEU A 177 -1.07 -11.63 5.58
N ASP A 178 -0.73 -10.35 5.54
CA ASP A 178 -1.54 -9.34 4.85
C ASP A 178 -1.15 -9.23 3.37
N GLY A 179 0.11 -9.44 3.05
CA GLY A 179 0.66 -9.22 1.72
C GLY A 179 0.09 -10.10 0.63
N GLU A 180 -0.22 -11.37 0.92
CA GLU A 180 -0.84 -12.25 -0.09
C GLU A 180 -2.29 -11.89 -0.38
N ARG A 181 -2.90 -11.04 0.45
CA ARG A 181 -4.23 -10.45 0.27
C ARG A 181 -4.21 -9.08 -0.41
N TRP A 182 -3.04 -8.52 -0.63
CA TRP A 182 -2.87 -7.21 -1.25
C TRP A 182 -2.81 -7.32 -2.77
N ASN A 183 -3.89 -7.84 -3.34
CA ASN A 183 -3.93 -8.33 -4.72
C ASN A 183 -5.08 -7.76 -5.55
N ILE A 184 -5.55 -6.57 -5.22
CA ILE A 184 -6.64 -5.94 -5.96
C ILE A 184 -6.07 -4.92 -6.94
N ILE A 185 -6.59 -4.91 -8.17
CA ILE A 185 -6.44 -3.81 -9.12
C ILE A 185 -7.79 -3.09 -9.19
N PHE A 186 -7.82 -1.86 -8.71
CA PHE A 186 -8.98 -1.00 -8.78
C PHE A 186 -8.95 -0.11 -10.03
N ASP A 187 -10.05 -0.08 -10.75
CA ASP A 187 -10.39 0.89 -11.79
C ASP A 187 -11.62 1.66 -11.31
N ILE A 188 -11.43 2.88 -10.84
CA ILE A 188 -12.48 3.67 -10.20
C ILE A 188 -12.84 4.88 -11.06
N VAL A 189 -14.14 5.02 -11.40
CA VAL A 189 -14.71 6.17 -12.12
C VAL A 189 -15.63 6.93 -11.16
N PRO A 190 -15.10 7.86 -10.37
CA PRO A 190 -15.91 8.63 -9.44
C PRO A 190 -16.76 9.68 -10.19
N GLU A 191 -17.95 10.01 -9.66
CA GLU A 191 -18.81 11.10 -10.19
C GLU A 191 -18.05 12.43 -10.25
N LYS A 192 -17.12 12.67 -9.32
CA LYS A 192 -16.27 13.87 -9.26
C LYS A 192 -14.80 13.51 -9.19
N GLY A 193 -13.96 14.35 -9.78
CA GLY A 193 -12.53 14.12 -9.85
C GLY A 193 -12.13 13.26 -11.03
N HIS A 194 -11.00 12.61 -10.94
CA HIS A 194 -10.38 11.85 -12.03
C HIS A 194 -10.61 10.35 -11.87
N ARG A 195 -10.79 9.65 -12.99
CA ARG A 195 -10.67 8.19 -13.01
C ARG A 195 -9.31 7.76 -12.47
N ILE A 196 -9.29 6.64 -11.75
CA ILE A 196 -8.09 6.12 -11.09
C ILE A 196 -7.91 4.66 -11.51
N ILE A 197 -6.66 4.27 -11.81
CA ILE A 197 -6.23 2.87 -11.74
C ILE A 197 -5.16 2.76 -10.66
N MET A 198 -5.33 1.86 -9.71
CA MET A 198 -4.38 1.64 -8.60
C MET A 198 -4.42 0.19 -8.15
N ASP A 199 -3.34 -0.29 -7.55
CA ASP A 199 -3.43 -1.50 -6.73
C ASP A 199 -4.09 -1.20 -5.39
N GLY A 200 -4.42 -2.23 -4.62
CA GLY A 200 -5.02 -2.02 -3.32
C GLY A 200 -5.30 -3.29 -2.54
N PHE A 201 -5.69 -3.06 -1.30
CA PHE A 201 -6.04 -4.07 -0.33
C PHE A 201 -7.58 -4.15 -0.16
N PRO A 202 -8.19 -5.33 0.06
CA PRO A 202 -9.64 -5.45 0.18
C PRO A 202 -10.24 -4.55 1.26
N GLY A 203 -11.22 -3.73 0.89
CA GLY A 203 -11.93 -2.84 1.80
C GLY A 203 -11.31 -1.46 2.03
N LEU A 204 -10.12 -1.19 1.47
CA LEU A 204 -9.51 0.14 1.56
C LEU A 204 -9.95 1.03 0.40
N ILE A 205 -10.24 2.30 0.69
CA ILE A 205 -10.57 3.30 -0.33
C ILE A 205 -9.33 3.91 -0.99
N HIS A 206 -8.15 3.66 -0.45
CA HIS A 206 -6.83 4.05 -0.98
C HIS A 206 -6.00 2.81 -1.32
N SER A 207 -4.86 3.01 -1.95
CA SER A 207 -3.97 1.90 -2.34
C SER A 207 -3.23 1.30 -1.14
N ALA A 208 -2.96 2.08 -0.11
CA ALA A 208 -2.18 1.79 1.08
C ALA A 208 -0.65 1.69 0.88
N ASP A 209 -0.14 1.27 -0.25
CA ASP A 209 1.24 1.48 -0.71
C ASP A 209 1.31 2.56 -1.81
N ASP A 210 0.14 3.11 -2.07
CA ASP A 210 -0.14 4.30 -2.85
C ASP A 210 0.42 4.31 -4.28
N PHE A 211 0.45 3.13 -4.92
CA PHE A 211 0.78 3.06 -6.34
C PHE A 211 -0.48 3.23 -7.19
N GLY A 212 -0.52 4.30 -7.99
CA GLY A 212 -1.64 4.52 -8.88
C GLY A 212 -1.41 5.63 -9.89
N ILE A 213 -2.36 5.69 -10.83
CA ILE A 213 -2.38 6.65 -11.94
C ILE A 213 -3.78 7.24 -12.04
N ASN A 214 -3.89 8.55 -12.21
CA ASN A 214 -5.17 9.17 -12.48
C ASN A 214 -5.28 9.72 -13.91
N ALA A 215 -6.49 9.95 -14.36
CA ALA A 215 -6.78 10.43 -15.72
C ALA A 215 -6.25 11.85 -15.98
N ALA A 216 -5.85 12.61 -14.97
CA ALA A 216 -5.12 13.86 -15.14
C ALA A 216 -3.65 13.66 -15.53
N GLY A 217 -3.13 12.43 -15.49
CA GLY A 217 -1.74 12.09 -15.83
C GLY A 217 -0.79 12.13 -14.64
N MET A 218 -1.32 12.15 -13.42
CA MET A 218 -0.52 11.99 -12.20
C MET A 218 -0.19 10.51 -12.01
N MET A 219 1.07 10.21 -11.69
CA MET A 219 1.56 8.89 -11.31
C MET A 219 2.15 9.02 -9.91
N ILE A 220 1.73 8.16 -8.99
CA ILE A 220 1.99 8.33 -7.55
C ILE A 220 2.46 7.00 -6.99
N THR A 221 3.45 7.05 -6.10
CA THR A 221 3.83 5.97 -5.19
C THR A 221 4.55 6.53 -3.97
N GLU A 222 4.89 5.67 -3.00
CA GLU A 222 5.54 6.08 -1.77
C GLU A 222 6.55 5.06 -1.24
N THR A 223 7.29 5.44 -0.22
CA THR A 223 7.97 4.53 0.71
C THR A 223 7.93 5.12 2.12
N THR A 224 7.53 4.31 3.09
CA THR A 224 7.44 4.70 4.51
C THR A 224 8.78 5.22 5.04
N ILE A 225 8.78 6.28 5.85
CA ILE A 225 9.99 6.82 6.48
C ILE A 225 10.34 5.99 7.72
N THR A 226 11.52 5.36 7.69
CA THR A 226 12.04 4.53 8.79
C THR A 226 12.14 5.28 10.11
N GLY A 227 11.68 4.62 11.17
CA GLY A 227 11.84 5.07 12.55
C GLY A 227 11.09 6.36 12.87
N PHE A 228 10.16 6.78 12.01
CA PHE A 228 9.34 7.96 12.23
C PHE A 228 8.49 7.84 13.49
N SER A 229 8.32 8.95 14.17
CA SER A 229 7.53 9.04 15.39
C SER A 229 6.87 10.41 15.48
N GLY A 230 5.63 10.47 15.08
CA GLY A 230 4.79 11.65 15.15
C GLY A 230 3.32 11.26 15.07
N TRP A 231 2.45 12.02 15.73
CA TRP A 231 1.01 11.86 15.65
C TRP A 231 0.29 13.13 16.12
N ASP A 232 -0.64 13.62 15.33
CA ASP A 232 -1.60 14.64 15.72
C ASP A 232 -3.02 14.04 15.74
N PRO A 233 -3.64 13.86 16.90
CA PRO A 233 -5.00 13.31 17.00
C PRO A 233 -6.07 14.24 16.40
N ASN A 234 -5.70 15.47 16.05
CA ASN A 234 -6.59 16.44 15.40
C ASN A 234 -6.42 16.52 13.88
N GLY A 235 -5.48 15.77 13.33
CA GLY A 235 -5.25 15.74 11.89
C GLY A 235 -6.24 14.86 11.13
N ILE A 236 -6.18 14.94 9.81
CA ILE A 236 -6.93 14.10 8.86
C ILE A 236 -6.10 12.84 8.61
N ALA A 237 -6.73 11.67 8.67
CA ALA A 237 -6.10 10.39 8.41
C ALA A 237 -5.41 10.36 7.04
N GLU A 238 -4.27 9.67 6.98
CA GLU A 238 -3.49 9.56 5.74
C GLU A 238 -4.31 8.92 4.62
N PHE A 239 -5.04 7.83 4.90
CA PHE A 239 -5.84 7.13 3.90
C PHE A 239 -6.89 8.04 3.20
N VAL A 240 -7.42 9.05 3.90
CA VAL A 240 -8.34 10.04 3.33
C VAL A 240 -7.58 11.01 2.42
N ARG A 241 -6.43 11.50 2.88
CA ARG A 241 -5.60 12.44 2.13
C ARG A 241 -5.01 11.80 0.87
N ALA A 242 -4.54 10.56 0.96
CA ALA A 242 -4.03 9.78 -0.16
C ALA A 242 -5.13 9.51 -1.21
N ARG A 243 -6.33 9.07 -0.77
CA ARG A 243 -7.49 8.89 -1.64
C ARG A 243 -7.86 10.19 -2.36
N LYS A 244 -7.93 11.30 -1.62
CA LYS A 244 -8.24 12.63 -2.17
C LYS A 244 -7.16 13.10 -3.15
N ALA A 245 -5.90 12.91 -2.82
CA ALA A 245 -4.79 13.28 -3.69
C ALA A 245 -4.80 12.49 -5.01
N MET A 246 -5.05 11.19 -4.96
CA MET A 246 -5.18 10.35 -6.15
C MET A 246 -6.36 10.79 -7.01
N GLN A 247 -7.50 11.14 -6.42
CA GLN A 247 -8.73 11.49 -7.13
C GLN A 247 -8.71 12.92 -7.70
N TYR A 248 -8.09 13.88 -7.03
CA TYR A 248 -8.26 15.30 -7.36
C TYR A 248 -7.00 16.03 -7.82
N SER A 249 -5.82 15.44 -7.71
CA SER A 249 -4.61 16.12 -8.15
C SER A 249 -4.54 16.21 -9.68
N THR A 250 -4.30 17.42 -10.18
CA THR A 250 -4.04 17.71 -11.59
C THR A 250 -2.59 18.11 -11.85
N SER A 251 -1.83 18.32 -10.79
CA SER A 251 -0.44 18.74 -10.76
C SER A 251 0.26 18.27 -9.50
N ILE A 252 1.60 18.32 -9.49
CA ILE A 252 2.41 18.05 -8.28
C ILE A 252 2.05 19.03 -7.15
N ASP A 253 1.74 20.28 -7.47
CA ASP A 253 1.37 21.27 -6.45
C ASP A 253 0.02 20.96 -5.79
N ASP A 254 -0.97 20.46 -6.55
CA ASP A 254 -2.23 19.98 -5.99
C ASP A 254 -2.01 18.80 -5.05
N PHE A 255 -1.20 17.81 -5.49
CA PHE A 255 -0.85 16.67 -4.67
C PHE A 255 -0.24 17.11 -3.33
N VAL A 256 0.77 17.96 -3.38
CA VAL A 256 1.46 18.47 -2.18
C VAL A 256 0.51 19.23 -1.26
N ARG A 257 -0.35 20.07 -1.80
CA ARG A 257 -1.36 20.83 -1.03
C ARG A 257 -2.31 19.89 -0.31
N ILE A 258 -2.87 18.90 -1.01
CA ILE A 258 -3.82 17.94 -0.43
C ILE A 258 -3.14 17.09 0.65
N MET A 259 -1.96 16.55 0.39
CA MET A 259 -1.25 15.70 1.33
C MET A 259 -0.81 16.43 2.60
N ARG A 260 -0.53 17.73 2.53
CA ARG A 260 -0.15 18.55 3.68
C ARG A 260 -1.34 19.03 4.51
N GLU A 261 -2.51 19.16 3.92
CA GLU A 261 -3.69 19.69 4.60
C GLU A 261 -4.11 18.76 5.74
N GLY A 262 -4.05 19.29 6.98
CA GLY A 262 -4.42 18.54 8.17
C GLY A 262 -3.61 17.25 8.41
N ASN A 263 -2.38 17.18 7.95
CA ASN A 263 -1.52 16.00 8.12
C ASN A 263 -1.44 15.57 9.59
N ASN A 264 -1.87 14.34 9.89
CA ASN A 264 -1.87 13.75 11.23
C ASN A 264 -0.53 13.09 11.62
N GLY A 265 0.43 12.97 10.68
CA GLY A 265 1.70 12.30 10.88
C GLY A 265 1.63 10.77 10.87
N GLY A 266 0.44 10.19 10.83
CA GLY A 266 0.27 8.75 10.64
C GLY A 266 0.74 8.32 9.25
N TYR A 267 1.42 7.17 9.19
CA TYR A 267 2.01 6.60 7.98
C TYR A 267 2.84 7.63 7.18
N ALA A 268 3.88 8.17 7.84
CA ALA A 268 4.73 9.19 7.25
C ALA A 268 5.60 8.63 6.12
N ASN A 269 5.52 9.24 4.94
CA ASN A 269 6.09 8.71 3.71
C ASN A 269 7.00 9.70 2.98
N ASN A 270 7.91 9.15 2.17
CA ASN A 270 8.53 9.81 1.04
C ASN A 270 7.73 9.46 -0.22
N TRP A 271 6.89 10.40 -0.65
CA TRP A 271 6.06 10.29 -1.85
C TRP A 271 6.88 10.53 -3.10
N LEU A 272 6.84 9.62 -4.05
CA LEU A 272 7.39 9.76 -5.39
C LEU A 272 6.25 10.03 -6.36
N VAL A 273 6.21 11.22 -6.92
CA VAL A 273 5.10 11.70 -7.73
C VAL A 273 5.59 12.16 -9.09
N ALA A 274 4.82 11.91 -10.12
CA ALA A 274 5.13 12.39 -11.45
C ALA A 274 3.90 13.00 -12.14
N ASP A 275 4.14 14.05 -12.90
CA ASP A 275 3.17 14.67 -13.78
C ASP A 275 3.57 14.41 -15.24
N ARG A 276 2.85 13.50 -15.90
CA ARG A 276 3.10 13.13 -17.29
C ARG A 276 3.00 14.31 -18.25
N LYS A 277 2.10 15.28 -17.98
CA LYS A 277 1.87 16.42 -18.89
C LYS A 277 3.06 17.36 -18.96
N THR A 278 3.76 17.54 -17.84
CA THR A 278 4.92 18.43 -17.74
C THR A 278 6.26 17.70 -17.80
N ASN A 279 6.22 16.36 -17.84
CA ASN A 279 7.36 15.44 -17.71
C ASN A 279 8.19 15.73 -16.47
N GLU A 280 7.53 16.13 -15.37
CA GLU A 280 8.15 16.49 -14.11
C GLU A 280 7.95 15.40 -13.06
N ILE A 281 8.98 15.12 -12.30
CA ILE A 281 8.95 14.20 -11.17
C ILE A 281 9.24 14.94 -9.86
N ALA A 282 8.73 14.43 -8.76
CA ALA A 282 8.94 14.99 -7.44
C ALA A 282 9.14 13.93 -6.36
N SER A 283 9.84 14.32 -5.28
CA SER A 283 9.91 13.61 -4.01
C SER A 283 9.41 14.55 -2.92
N LEU A 284 8.32 14.15 -2.27
CA LEU A 284 7.74 14.84 -1.12
C LEU A 284 8.00 14.01 0.15
N GLU A 285 8.98 14.42 0.96
CA GLU A 285 9.12 13.86 2.30
C GLU A 285 8.15 14.56 3.24
N LEU A 286 7.17 13.84 3.73
CA LEU A 286 6.07 14.36 4.53
C LEU A 286 6.14 13.81 5.97
N GLY A 287 6.94 14.47 6.81
CA GLY A 287 6.87 14.30 8.26
C GLY A 287 5.71 15.09 8.86
N LEU A 288 5.54 15.04 10.17
CA LEU A 288 4.52 15.83 10.87
C LEU A 288 4.90 17.32 10.94
N LYS A 289 6.17 17.62 11.20
CA LYS A 289 6.71 18.98 11.36
C LYS A 289 7.56 19.41 10.18
N ASN A 290 8.41 18.50 9.71
CA ASN A 290 9.36 18.76 8.65
C ASN A 290 8.86 18.20 7.32
N VAL A 291 8.70 19.07 6.34
CA VAL A 291 8.22 18.72 4.99
C VAL A 291 9.22 19.23 3.97
N THR A 292 9.59 18.40 3.00
CA THR A 292 10.51 18.80 1.92
C THR A 292 9.99 18.31 0.58
N LEU A 293 9.90 19.23 -0.38
CA LEU A 293 9.60 18.95 -1.78
C LEU A 293 10.84 19.16 -2.63
N ARG A 294 11.20 18.16 -3.42
CA ARG A 294 12.23 18.22 -4.46
C ARG A 294 11.60 17.91 -5.80
N ARG A 295 11.99 18.61 -6.86
CA ARG A 295 11.41 18.47 -8.20
C ARG A 295 12.51 18.35 -9.26
N SER A 296 12.23 17.63 -10.35
CA SER A 296 13.15 17.52 -11.49
C SER A 296 12.40 17.21 -12.79
N ARG A 297 12.93 17.70 -13.91
CA ARG A 297 12.52 17.27 -15.26
C ARG A 297 13.62 16.48 -15.98
N ASN A 298 14.74 16.25 -15.29
CA ASN A 298 15.85 15.46 -15.80
C ASN A 298 16.60 14.84 -14.62
N GLY A 299 16.25 13.63 -14.23
CA GLY A 299 16.83 12.97 -13.07
C GLY A 299 15.99 11.81 -12.56
N TYR A 300 16.15 11.53 -11.27
CA TYR A 300 15.41 10.47 -10.58
C TYR A 300 15.22 10.80 -9.10
N PHE A 301 14.21 10.18 -8.49
CA PHE A 301 14.05 10.06 -7.05
C PHE A 301 13.89 8.61 -6.65
N LEU A 302 14.35 8.28 -5.45
CA LEU A 302 14.44 6.92 -4.93
C LEU A 302 13.78 6.82 -3.56
N GLY A 303 13.15 5.68 -3.30
CA GLY A 303 12.58 5.31 -2.02
C GLY A 303 13.04 3.92 -1.60
N SER A 304 13.54 3.80 -0.39
CA SER A 304 13.75 2.56 0.35
C SER A 304 13.78 2.87 1.85
N ASN A 305 12.80 3.66 2.26
CA ASN A 305 12.53 4.00 3.67
C ASN A 305 13.56 4.95 4.33
N PHE A 306 14.50 5.49 3.59
CA PHE A 306 15.48 6.45 4.12
C PHE A 306 14.95 7.89 4.04
N PRO A 307 15.01 8.68 5.11
CA PRO A 307 14.79 10.11 5.03
C PRO A 307 16.02 10.84 4.44
N VAL A 308 15.78 11.89 3.67
CA VAL A 308 16.84 12.75 3.10
C VAL A 308 16.89 14.11 3.79
N ASN A 309 15.77 14.60 4.28
CA ASN A 309 15.69 15.84 5.04
C ASN A 309 16.37 15.66 6.41
N ARG A 310 17.47 16.40 6.64
CA ARG A 310 18.26 16.30 7.87
C ARG A 310 17.47 16.66 9.14
N ASN A 311 16.56 17.65 9.05
CA ASN A 311 15.74 18.04 10.20
C ASN A 311 14.70 16.96 10.52
N LEU A 312 14.02 16.43 9.49
CA LEU A 312 13.11 15.31 9.65
C LEU A 312 13.82 14.10 10.28
N THR A 313 15.00 13.73 9.75
CA THR A 313 15.82 12.63 10.27
C THR A 313 16.14 12.82 11.75
N ARG A 314 16.60 14.03 12.14
CA ARG A 314 17.02 14.33 13.51
C ARG A 314 15.86 14.47 14.50
N GLU A 315 14.77 15.09 14.07
CA GLU A 315 13.70 15.56 14.97
C GLU A 315 12.50 14.60 15.05
N GLU A 316 12.29 13.83 13.98
CA GLU A 316 11.09 12.99 13.85
C GLU A 316 11.40 11.51 13.64
N THR A 317 12.69 11.11 13.56
CA THR A 317 13.07 9.70 13.39
C THR A 317 14.16 9.28 14.37
N ASN A 318 14.36 7.97 14.48
CA ASN A 318 15.54 7.39 15.13
C ASN A 318 16.45 6.68 14.09
N PHE A 319 16.36 7.08 12.81
CA PHE A 319 17.15 6.52 11.72
C PHE A 319 18.60 7.02 11.75
N ASP A 320 19.55 6.10 11.59
CA ASP A 320 20.97 6.43 11.40
C ASP A 320 21.34 6.39 9.91
N PRO A 321 21.56 7.53 9.25
CA PRO A 321 21.91 7.57 7.83
C PRO A 321 23.34 7.07 7.54
N ASN A 322 24.18 6.85 8.56
CA ASN A 322 25.57 6.43 8.43
C ASN A 322 25.75 4.91 8.61
N ASP A 323 24.76 4.20 9.14
CA ASP A 323 24.83 2.75 9.30
C ASP A 323 24.50 2.02 7.99
N ALA A 324 25.54 1.68 7.23
CA ALA A 324 25.40 0.97 5.95
C ALA A 324 24.81 -0.44 6.07
N SER A 325 24.74 -1.01 7.28
CA SER A 325 24.15 -2.33 7.53
C SER A 325 22.60 -2.29 7.57
N LEU A 326 22.01 -1.11 7.77
CA LEU A 326 20.55 -0.95 7.74
C LEU A 326 19.99 -1.21 6.34
N SER A 327 18.88 -1.93 6.28
CA SER A 327 18.18 -2.25 5.05
C SER A 327 17.94 -1.01 4.17
N ALA A 328 17.41 0.06 4.73
CA ALA A 328 17.15 1.31 4.03
C ALA A 328 18.40 1.90 3.35
N ASN A 329 19.55 1.90 4.03
CA ASN A 329 20.81 2.42 3.50
C ASN A 329 21.42 1.47 2.45
N ALA A 330 21.43 0.17 2.68
CA ALA A 330 21.94 -0.82 1.73
C ALA A 330 21.17 -0.77 0.41
N ARG A 331 19.83 -0.73 0.46
CA ARG A 331 18.94 -0.60 -0.71
C ARG A 331 19.12 0.74 -1.41
N ARG A 332 19.33 1.84 -0.66
CA ARG A 332 19.63 3.14 -1.24
C ARG A 332 20.92 3.13 -2.07
N ILE A 333 21.98 2.48 -1.56
CA ILE A 333 23.25 2.35 -2.30
C ILE A 333 23.02 1.52 -3.57
N ARG A 334 22.24 0.44 -3.50
CA ARG A 334 21.91 -0.36 -4.68
C ARG A 334 21.15 0.45 -5.74
N TRP A 335 20.16 1.23 -5.33
CA TRP A 335 19.44 2.13 -6.21
C TRP A 335 20.38 3.09 -6.95
N LEU A 336 21.32 3.72 -6.25
CA LEU A 336 22.30 4.65 -6.87
C LEU A 336 23.16 3.93 -7.92
N GLN A 337 23.58 2.69 -7.64
CA GLN A 337 24.32 1.87 -8.61
C GLN A 337 23.49 1.59 -9.87
N LEU A 338 22.23 1.19 -9.71
CA LEU A 338 21.33 0.91 -10.83
C LEU A 338 21.02 2.15 -11.65
N MET A 339 20.78 3.30 -11.02
CA MET A 339 20.58 4.57 -11.74
C MET A 339 21.80 4.98 -12.57
N ALA A 340 23.01 4.75 -12.06
CA ALA A 340 24.24 5.03 -12.80
C ALA A 340 24.45 4.02 -13.95
N GLU A 341 24.27 2.75 -13.69
CA GLU A 341 24.45 1.67 -14.66
C GLU A 341 23.46 1.77 -15.84
N TYR A 342 22.19 2.09 -15.56
CA TYR A 342 21.11 2.12 -16.56
C TYR A 342 20.78 3.52 -17.08
N LYS A 343 21.59 4.53 -16.81
CA LYS A 343 21.36 5.89 -17.32
C LYS A 343 21.12 5.88 -18.84
N GLY A 344 20.02 6.50 -19.28
CA GLY A 344 19.58 6.54 -20.67
C GLY A 344 18.96 5.25 -21.21
N ARG A 345 18.72 4.26 -20.34
CA ARG A 345 18.15 2.94 -20.73
C ARG A 345 17.01 2.48 -19.82
N ILE A 346 16.57 3.33 -18.88
CA ILE A 346 15.49 2.97 -17.97
C ILE A 346 14.17 2.96 -18.75
N ASP A 347 13.49 1.83 -18.74
CA ASP A 347 12.17 1.58 -19.28
C ASP A 347 11.41 0.62 -18.36
N VAL A 348 10.20 0.19 -18.73
CA VAL A 348 9.39 -0.75 -17.95
C VAL A 348 10.16 -2.04 -17.66
N ALA A 349 10.84 -2.62 -18.63
CA ALA A 349 11.60 -3.86 -18.46
C ALA A 349 12.79 -3.69 -17.49
N ALA A 350 13.49 -2.55 -17.55
CA ALA A 350 14.52 -2.21 -16.57
C ALA A 350 13.93 -2.05 -15.16
N GLY A 351 12.76 -1.39 -15.02
CA GLY A 351 12.04 -1.28 -13.77
C GLY A 351 11.69 -2.62 -13.15
N GLN A 352 11.13 -3.53 -13.95
CA GLN A 352 10.83 -4.90 -13.51
C GLN A 352 12.08 -5.63 -13.02
N LYS A 353 13.20 -5.49 -13.72
CA LYS A 353 14.49 -6.07 -13.32
C LYS A 353 15.01 -5.48 -12.00
N PHE A 354 14.89 -4.18 -11.80
CA PHE A 354 15.32 -3.52 -10.55
C PHE A 354 14.55 -4.02 -9.35
N LEU A 355 13.23 -4.18 -9.50
CA LEU A 355 12.36 -4.65 -8.42
C LEU A 355 12.55 -6.14 -8.09
N SER A 356 13.26 -6.89 -8.93
CA SER A 356 13.65 -8.28 -8.71
C SER A 356 15.11 -8.45 -8.27
N ASP A 357 15.81 -7.34 -7.98
CA ASP A 357 17.26 -7.36 -7.69
C ASP A 357 17.56 -7.83 -6.26
N HIS A 358 18.53 -8.72 -6.12
CA HIS A 358 18.97 -9.31 -4.86
C HIS A 358 20.39 -8.92 -4.43
N PHE A 359 21.01 -7.91 -5.06
CA PHE A 359 22.37 -7.54 -4.68
C PHE A 359 22.39 -6.78 -3.35
N ASP A 360 22.92 -7.44 -2.31
CA ASP A 360 23.19 -6.82 -1.00
C ASP A 360 24.50 -6.03 -1.08
N THR A 361 24.40 -4.72 -1.05
CA THR A 361 25.55 -3.81 -1.16
C THR A 361 26.45 -3.83 0.08
N PHE A 362 25.91 -4.15 1.25
CA PHE A 362 26.69 -4.29 2.48
C PHE A 362 27.51 -5.57 2.48
N ALA A 363 26.88 -6.70 2.16
CA ALA A 363 27.57 -7.99 2.07
C ALA A 363 28.34 -8.16 0.74
N LYS A 364 28.15 -7.28 -0.25
CA LYS A 364 28.79 -7.31 -1.58
C LYS A 364 28.55 -8.61 -2.33
N LYS A 365 27.36 -9.18 -2.24
CA LYS A 365 26.96 -10.42 -2.90
C LYS A 365 25.50 -10.40 -3.32
N THR A 366 25.14 -11.23 -4.30
CA THR A 366 23.75 -11.50 -4.62
C THR A 366 23.21 -12.50 -3.59
N ASP A 367 22.24 -12.05 -2.80
CA ASP A 367 21.68 -12.80 -1.68
C ASP A 367 20.27 -12.26 -1.35
N PRO A 368 19.21 -13.04 -1.58
CA PRO A 368 17.86 -12.60 -1.22
C PRO A 368 17.76 -12.49 0.32
N ASN A 369 17.61 -11.26 0.79
CA ASN A 369 17.53 -10.96 2.22
C ASN A 369 16.83 -9.60 2.45
N GLU A 370 16.85 -9.09 3.68
CA GLU A 370 16.24 -7.81 4.08
C GLU A 370 16.92 -6.57 3.47
N ARG A 371 18.09 -6.69 2.86
CA ARG A 371 18.87 -5.59 2.28
C ARG A 371 18.86 -5.56 0.76
N SER A 372 18.13 -6.46 0.12
CA SER A 372 17.94 -6.47 -1.34
C SER A 372 16.66 -5.72 -1.75
N LEU A 373 16.56 -5.25 -2.99
CA LEU A 373 15.39 -4.49 -3.49
C LEU A 373 14.14 -5.37 -3.59
N CYS A 374 14.29 -6.64 -3.99
CA CYS A 374 13.29 -7.68 -3.76
C CYS A 374 13.58 -8.28 -2.39
N GLY A 375 12.92 -7.79 -1.36
CA GLY A 375 13.23 -8.14 0.02
C GLY A 375 12.68 -9.49 0.44
N HIS A 376 13.53 -10.24 1.17
CA HIS A 376 13.21 -11.55 1.75
C HIS A 376 13.65 -11.58 3.21
N VAL A 377 12.81 -11.05 4.10
CA VAL A 377 13.11 -11.06 5.55
C VAL A 377 13.00 -12.48 6.09
N ASP A 378 12.10 -13.28 5.52
CA ASP A 378 11.91 -14.71 5.82
C ASP A 378 13.17 -15.59 5.58
N LEU A 379 14.12 -15.10 4.79
CA LEU A 379 15.40 -15.75 4.55
C LEU A 379 16.55 -15.15 5.36
N SER A 380 16.30 -14.09 6.14
CA SER A 380 17.34 -13.37 6.88
C SER A 380 17.44 -13.78 8.33
N PRO A 381 18.63 -14.26 8.78
CA PRO A 381 18.88 -14.59 10.19
C PRO A 381 19.03 -13.34 11.07
N ARG A 382 19.02 -12.14 10.51
CA ARG A 382 19.19 -10.88 11.23
C ARG A 382 17.86 -10.21 11.59
N GLY A 383 16.79 -10.58 10.90
CA GLY A 383 15.54 -9.81 10.93
C GLY A 383 15.72 -8.41 10.33
N MET A 384 14.73 -7.57 10.53
CA MET A 384 14.72 -6.22 9.99
C MET A 384 14.09 -5.26 11.00
N ARG A 385 14.56 -4.02 11.05
CA ARG A 385 13.96 -2.98 11.88
C ARG A 385 12.46 -2.84 11.56
N GLY A 386 11.64 -2.85 12.59
CA GLY A 386 10.18 -2.82 12.45
C GLY A 386 9.52 -4.19 12.45
N TRP A 387 10.15 -5.23 11.90
CA TRP A 387 9.73 -6.62 12.09
C TRP A 387 10.55 -7.36 13.14
N GLN A 388 11.75 -6.87 13.48
CA GLN A 388 12.66 -7.23 14.57
C GLN A 388 13.07 -8.70 14.69
N GLU A 389 12.26 -9.64 14.24
CA GLU A 389 12.49 -11.07 14.42
C GLU A 389 13.29 -11.63 13.24
N PRO A 390 14.37 -12.39 13.50
CA PRO A 390 15.01 -13.19 12.46
C PRO A 390 14.01 -14.08 11.73
N TYR A 391 14.13 -14.18 10.42
CA TYR A 391 13.28 -15.03 9.58
C TYR A 391 11.78 -14.66 9.59
N ALA A 392 11.39 -13.45 10.01
CA ALA A 392 9.98 -13.04 9.95
C ALA A 392 9.39 -13.23 8.54
N ALA A 393 8.18 -13.80 8.46
CA ALA A 393 7.45 -13.97 7.19
C ALA A 393 7.03 -12.61 6.64
N ALA A 394 7.98 -11.88 6.07
CA ALA A 394 7.84 -10.52 5.59
C ALA A 394 8.82 -10.22 4.43
N GLY A 395 8.53 -9.22 3.64
CA GLY A 395 9.35 -8.79 2.53
C GLY A 395 8.51 -8.27 1.37
N ALA A 396 9.04 -8.35 0.15
CA ALA A 396 8.32 -7.97 -1.05
C ALA A 396 7.16 -8.94 -1.31
N VAL A 397 5.96 -8.39 -1.51
CA VAL A 397 4.74 -9.20 -1.72
C VAL A 397 4.12 -8.97 -3.09
N GLN A 398 4.45 -7.87 -3.74
CA GLN A 398 4.02 -7.55 -5.11
C GLN A 398 4.85 -6.40 -5.66
N ALA A 399 4.91 -6.27 -6.99
CA ALA A 399 5.64 -5.19 -7.66
C ALA A 399 4.81 -4.57 -8.78
N LYS A 400 4.99 -3.26 -9.04
CA LYS A 400 4.32 -2.51 -10.10
C LYS A 400 5.29 -1.62 -10.83
N VAL A 401 5.08 -1.46 -12.14
CA VAL A 401 5.81 -0.50 -12.99
C VAL A 401 4.83 0.13 -13.97
N SER A 402 5.01 1.41 -14.24
CA SER A 402 4.35 2.11 -15.35
C SER A 402 5.29 3.14 -15.97
N ASP A 403 4.99 3.55 -17.19
CA ASP A 403 5.68 4.65 -17.86
C ASP A 403 4.69 5.70 -18.42
N SER A 404 5.21 6.74 -19.03
CA SER A 404 4.39 7.81 -19.60
C SER A 404 3.38 7.31 -20.64
N ALA A 405 3.72 6.32 -21.45
CA ALA A 405 2.84 5.77 -22.47
C ALA A 405 1.72 4.91 -21.85
N MET A 406 2.08 4.07 -20.89
CA MET A 406 1.11 3.28 -20.13
C MET A 406 0.16 4.18 -19.34
N ALA A 407 0.70 5.24 -18.69
CA ALA A 407 -0.12 6.20 -17.94
C ALA A 407 -1.09 6.99 -18.83
N GLU A 408 -0.74 7.25 -20.10
CA GLU A 408 -1.67 7.83 -21.08
C GLU A 408 -2.85 6.90 -21.37
N GLY A 409 -2.59 5.61 -21.45
CA GLY A 409 -3.59 4.57 -21.61
C GLY A 409 -4.29 4.16 -20.31
N MET A 410 -4.00 4.80 -19.19
CA MET A 410 -4.47 4.38 -17.87
C MET A 410 -4.16 2.89 -17.64
N SER A 411 -2.89 2.51 -17.73
CA SER A 411 -2.42 1.14 -17.53
C SER A 411 -1.17 1.06 -16.67
N LEU A 412 -0.96 -0.09 -16.08
CA LEU A 412 0.23 -0.47 -15.31
C LEU A 412 0.54 -1.95 -15.52
N THR A 413 1.78 -2.34 -15.27
CA THR A 413 2.16 -3.75 -15.18
C THR A 413 2.44 -4.11 -13.73
N ALA A 414 1.94 -5.26 -13.28
CA ALA A 414 2.04 -5.75 -11.92
C ALA A 414 2.41 -7.23 -11.85
N SER A 415 3.15 -7.62 -10.81
CA SER A 415 3.49 -9.00 -10.49
C SER A 415 3.07 -9.26 -9.04
N MET A 416 2.24 -10.28 -8.82
CA MET A 416 1.84 -10.73 -7.48
C MET A 416 2.85 -11.73 -6.95
N GLY A 417 3.11 -11.68 -5.64
CA GLY A 417 4.19 -12.41 -4.98
C GLY A 417 5.55 -11.75 -5.23
N HIS A 418 6.61 -12.50 -5.00
CA HIS A 418 7.97 -12.01 -5.25
C HIS A 418 8.22 -11.86 -6.76
N SER A 419 8.49 -10.66 -7.22
CA SER A 419 8.78 -10.37 -8.64
C SER A 419 10.02 -11.09 -9.19
N CYS A 420 10.85 -11.65 -8.31
CA CYS A 420 12.03 -12.43 -8.64
C CYS A 420 11.75 -13.91 -9.00
N GLY A 421 10.53 -14.40 -8.79
CA GLY A 421 10.15 -15.79 -9.08
C GLY A 421 10.27 -16.75 -7.89
N ILE A 422 10.73 -16.33 -6.72
CA ILE A 422 10.80 -17.18 -5.52
C ILE A 422 9.38 -17.34 -4.94
N HIS A 423 8.96 -18.57 -4.69
CA HIS A 423 7.68 -18.88 -4.04
C HIS A 423 7.87 -19.01 -2.53
N PHE A 424 6.92 -18.48 -1.75
CA PHE A 424 6.86 -18.73 -0.32
C PHE A 424 5.84 -19.85 -0.03
N LYS A 425 6.25 -20.84 0.79
CA LYS A 425 5.41 -21.98 1.18
C LYS A 425 5.21 -21.99 2.69
N ALA A 426 3.99 -21.67 3.10
CA ALA A 426 3.61 -21.44 4.50
C ALA A 426 3.87 -22.69 5.39
N ALA A 427 3.52 -23.88 4.89
CA ALA A 427 3.72 -25.12 5.66
C ALA A 427 5.20 -25.40 5.93
N ASP A 428 6.05 -25.25 4.90
CA ASP A 428 7.50 -25.47 5.01
C ASP A 428 8.16 -24.41 5.90
N TYR A 429 7.70 -23.17 5.80
CA TYR A 429 8.15 -22.06 6.63
C TYR A 429 7.83 -22.33 8.11
N LEU A 430 6.59 -22.62 8.45
CA LEU A 430 6.15 -22.86 9.83
C LEU A 430 6.78 -24.12 10.44
N ALA A 431 7.16 -25.12 9.62
CA ALA A 431 7.90 -26.29 10.09
C ALA A 431 9.35 -25.94 10.50
N ARG A 432 9.99 -24.98 9.78
CA ARG A 432 11.35 -24.52 10.09
C ARG A 432 11.38 -23.45 11.19
N HIS A 433 10.29 -22.67 11.32
CA HIS A 433 10.19 -21.52 12.20
C HIS A 433 8.91 -21.63 13.07
N PRO A 434 8.86 -22.58 14.02
CA PRO A 434 7.69 -22.83 14.87
C PRO A 434 7.36 -21.65 15.80
N GLU A 435 8.28 -20.73 16.04
CA GLU A 435 8.07 -19.46 16.77
C GLU A 435 7.02 -18.56 16.12
N PHE A 436 6.79 -18.70 14.81
CA PHE A 436 5.74 -18.00 14.07
C PHE A 436 4.43 -18.80 13.95
N GLY A 437 4.27 -19.85 14.74
CA GLY A 437 3.08 -20.72 14.75
C GLY A 437 1.75 -19.96 15.01
N TRP A 438 1.82 -18.76 15.57
CA TRP A 438 0.65 -17.89 15.75
C TRP A 438 0.02 -17.43 14.42
N GLN A 439 0.77 -17.45 13.31
CA GLN A 439 0.30 -17.09 11.97
C GLN A 439 -0.47 -18.24 11.29
N LYS A 440 -0.33 -19.48 11.79
CA LYS A 440 -0.88 -20.70 11.17
C LYS A 440 -2.35 -20.62 10.76
N PRO A 441 -3.25 -19.94 11.49
CA PRO A 441 -4.65 -19.86 11.09
C PRO A 441 -4.89 -19.11 9.78
N PHE A 442 -3.99 -18.19 9.39
CA PHE A 442 -4.21 -17.25 8.29
C PHE A 442 -3.05 -17.18 7.28
N LEU A 443 -1.84 -17.64 7.63
CA LEU A 443 -0.70 -17.63 6.72
C LEU A 443 -0.93 -18.64 5.60
N ARG A 444 -0.79 -18.18 4.37
CA ARG A 444 -0.98 -18.95 3.13
C ARG A 444 0.31 -18.97 2.32
N ASP A 445 0.35 -19.86 1.33
CA ASP A 445 1.38 -19.82 0.29
C ASP A 445 1.25 -18.50 -0.47
N MET A 446 2.38 -17.90 -0.82
CA MET A 446 2.46 -16.76 -1.72
C MET A 446 3.24 -17.19 -2.96
N ASP A 447 2.51 -17.46 -4.02
CA ASP A 447 3.11 -17.85 -5.30
C ASP A 447 3.57 -16.60 -6.05
N SER A 448 4.73 -16.69 -6.68
CA SER A 448 5.22 -15.68 -7.60
C SER A 448 4.53 -15.83 -8.95
N HIS A 449 3.97 -14.74 -9.45
CA HIS A 449 3.24 -14.70 -10.71
C HIS A 449 3.97 -13.87 -11.77
N PRO A 450 3.74 -14.14 -13.06
CA PRO A 450 4.33 -13.34 -14.13
C PRO A 450 3.79 -11.90 -14.13
N TRP A 451 4.61 -10.98 -14.63
CA TRP A 451 4.19 -9.60 -14.87
C TRP A 451 2.98 -9.56 -15.81
N THR A 452 1.94 -8.88 -15.41
CA THR A 452 0.66 -8.79 -16.09
C THR A 452 0.28 -7.32 -16.27
N GLU A 453 -0.11 -6.95 -17.48
CA GLU A 453 -0.60 -5.60 -17.75
C GLU A 453 -2.09 -5.50 -17.42
N PHE A 454 -2.45 -4.42 -16.72
CA PHE A 454 -3.81 -4.05 -16.39
C PHE A 454 -4.11 -2.68 -16.97
N THR A 455 -5.23 -2.61 -17.69
CA THR A 455 -5.74 -1.38 -18.30
C THR A 455 -7.19 -1.19 -17.88
N VAL A 456 -7.59 0.05 -17.67
CA VAL A 456 -8.98 0.41 -17.37
C VAL A 456 -9.95 -0.12 -18.44
N VAL A 457 -11.19 -0.42 -18.05
CA VAL A 457 -12.24 -0.80 -19.00
C VAL A 457 -12.53 0.38 -19.95
N ARG A 458 -12.80 0.07 -21.23
CA ARG A 458 -13.15 1.07 -22.25
C ARG A 458 -14.63 1.36 -22.24
#